data_ec4495729738f45de1d8932de5f0d2a6
#
_entry.id   ec4495729738f45de1d8932de5f0d2a6
#
_cell.length_a   1.000
_cell.length_b   1.000
_cell.length_c   1.000
_cell.angle_alpha   90.00
_cell.angle_beta   90.00
_cell.angle_gamma   90.00
#
_symmetry.space_group_name_H-M   'P 1'
#
loop_
_entity.id
_entity.type
_entity.pdbx_description
1 polymer ?
#
loop_
_entity_poly.entity_id
_entity_poly.type
_entity_poly.pdbx_seq_one_letter_code
_entity_poly.pdbx_strand_id
1 'polypeptide(L)'
;MSVSLQEGLYGLCKMRMDSDADYPGPRPERVDDAAFDAYRLWQLQKTVRRVRENSPFYCRLFERAGVTEADILSLADIAKLPFTFPADLSGTSYSLLCTSQSEVEKPVTFYSSGSTGTKKRIYFSMADIQKILDFLPRGMNTVIDRDEARVLVFLQNSQGRGIGSILAKSLVDFGMQGWTADLQDSPEDIWRQTTEHGVNVWFGDAITIYRATKILAQEHDLRSLGMQCIFITMSNIPQSMIDYLHETWGCRVSTHYGLTESGWGLAVDCDTCPGYHYDELDHIVEVVDPVTGEVLPEGQEGEVVLTNIARECM
;
A
#
# COMPACT_ATOMS: atom_id res chain seq x y z
N MET A 1 -11.58 14.66 13.12
CA MET A 1 -10.51 15.58 12.63
C MET A 1 -9.47 14.74 11.88
N SER A 2 -9.11 15.13 10.65
CA SER A 2 -8.04 14.48 9.91
C SER A 2 -6.70 14.70 10.63
N VAL A 3 -5.91 13.66 10.74
CA VAL A 3 -4.55 13.67 11.30
C VAL A 3 -3.57 13.69 10.14
N SER A 4 -2.45 14.43 10.25
CA SER A 4 -1.44 14.37 9.18
C SER A 4 -0.91 12.94 9.04
N LEU A 5 -0.52 12.54 7.82
CA LEU A 5 0.02 11.20 7.59
C LEU A 5 1.26 10.96 8.46
N GLN A 6 2.12 11.95 8.59
CA GLN A 6 3.32 11.89 9.43
C GLN A 6 3.01 11.58 10.89
N GLU A 7 2.02 12.28 11.49
CA GLU A 7 1.58 11.97 12.86
C GLU A 7 1.02 10.56 12.97
N GLY A 8 0.26 10.11 11.95
CA GLY A 8 -0.25 8.74 11.86
C GLY A 8 0.87 7.70 11.81
N LEU A 9 1.92 7.95 11.01
CA LEU A 9 3.09 7.08 10.89
C LEU A 9 3.93 7.06 12.17
N TYR A 10 4.09 8.22 12.85
CA TYR A 10 4.80 8.27 14.12
C TYR A 10 4.06 7.52 15.23
N GLY A 11 2.74 7.61 15.27
CA GLY A 11 1.91 6.83 16.19
C GLY A 11 2.04 5.32 15.92
N LEU A 12 2.02 4.91 14.66
CA LEU A 12 2.22 3.52 14.27
C LEU A 12 3.64 3.02 14.59
N CYS A 13 4.66 3.83 14.32
CA CYS A 13 6.04 3.55 14.68
C CYS A 13 6.19 3.33 16.19
N LYS A 14 5.60 4.20 17.02
CA LYS A 14 5.58 4.04 18.45
C LYS A 14 4.97 2.71 18.90
N MET A 15 3.81 2.36 18.35
CA MET A 15 3.15 1.08 18.66
C MET A 15 4.06 -0.11 18.32
N ARG A 16 4.74 -0.07 17.17
CA ARG A 16 5.65 -1.13 16.73
C ARG A 16 6.91 -1.20 17.59
N MET A 17 7.53 -0.05 17.93
CA MET A 17 8.67 0.00 18.86
C MET A 17 8.32 -0.63 20.20
N ASP A 18 7.13 -0.36 20.73
CA ASP A 18 6.70 -0.86 22.02
C ASP A 18 6.40 -2.38 21.99
N SER A 19 5.89 -2.87 20.89
CA SER A 19 5.51 -4.28 20.74
C SER A 19 6.63 -5.18 20.23
N ASP A 20 7.65 -4.66 19.54
CA ASP A 20 8.75 -5.45 19.01
C ASP A 20 9.81 -5.68 20.09
N ALA A 21 9.82 -6.89 20.66
CA ALA A 21 10.78 -7.28 21.70
C ALA A 21 12.24 -7.25 21.23
N ASP A 22 12.47 -7.42 19.93
CA ASP A 22 13.80 -7.46 19.32
C ASP A 22 14.38 -6.06 19.08
N TYR A 23 13.57 -5.00 19.15
CA TYR A 23 14.05 -3.64 18.93
C TYR A 23 14.96 -3.19 20.08
N PRO A 24 16.26 -2.95 19.83
CA PRO A 24 17.23 -2.64 20.88
C PRO A 24 17.27 -1.16 21.25
N GLY A 25 16.63 -0.30 20.42
CA GLY A 25 16.71 1.16 20.59
C GLY A 25 15.80 1.70 21.69
N PRO A 26 15.90 3.01 21.95
CA PRO A 26 15.06 3.68 22.94
C PRO A 26 13.59 3.70 22.45
N ARG A 27 12.66 3.67 23.42
CA ARG A 27 11.23 3.77 23.21
C ARG A 27 10.69 5.09 23.79
N PRO A 28 10.86 6.22 23.07
CA PRO A 28 10.44 7.52 23.57
C PRO A 28 8.90 7.57 23.72
N GLU A 29 8.40 8.43 24.60
CA GLU A 29 6.95 8.64 24.74
C GLU A 29 6.33 9.20 23.45
N ARG A 30 7.08 10.06 22.75
CA ARG A 30 6.71 10.60 21.44
C ARG A 30 7.84 10.37 20.45
N VAL A 31 7.50 9.82 19.28
CA VAL A 31 8.44 9.62 18.18
C VAL A 31 8.66 10.95 17.47
N ASP A 32 9.92 11.29 17.26
CA ASP A 32 10.40 12.38 16.41
C ASP A 32 11.11 11.80 15.16
N ASP A 33 11.59 12.67 14.28
CA ASP A 33 12.28 12.26 13.04
C ASP A 33 13.47 11.36 13.33
N ALA A 34 14.28 11.68 14.33
CA ALA A 34 15.47 10.91 14.68
C ALA A 34 15.13 9.51 15.19
N ALA A 35 14.12 9.39 16.04
CA ALA A 35 13.64 8.08 16.53
C ALA A 35 12.98 7.29 15.42
N PHE A 36 12.24 7.94 14.52
CA PHE A 36 11.60 7.33 13.36
C PHE A 36 12.65 6.74 12.41
N ASP A 37 13.67 7.52 12.05
CA ASP A 37 14.76 7.05 11.17
C ASP A 37 15.62 5.97 11.83
N ALA A 38 15.87 6.06 13.14
CA ALA A 38 16.59 5.02 13.86
C ALA A 38 15.83 3.67 13.83
N TYR A 39 14.51 3.70 13.97
CA TYR A 39 13.69 2.50 13.88
C TYR A 39 13.67 1.93 12.46
N ARG A 40 13.54 2.77 11.43
CA ARG A 40 13.59 2.37 10.02
C ARG A 40 14.94 1.76 9.65
N LEU A 41 16.04 2.36 10.12
CA LEU A 41 17.38 1.81 9.90
C LEU A 41 17.53 0.42 10.52
N TRP A 42 17.06 0.24 11.75
CA TRP A 42 17.05 -1.06 12.38
C TRP A 42 16.19 -2.08 11.60
N GLN A 43 15.01 -1.67 11.13
CA GLN A 43 14.18 -2.53 10.28
C GLN A 43 14.87 -2.93 8.99
N LEU A 44 15.55 -1.98 8.31
CA LEU A 44 16.33 -2.26 7.12
C LEU A 44 17.44 -3.28 7.40
N GLN A 45 18.23 -3.10 8.46
CA GLN A 45 19.27 -4.05 8.88
C GLN A 45 18.69 -5.43 9.20
N LYS A 46 17.57 -5.48 9.94
CA LYS A 46 16.84 -6.71 10.27
C LYS A 46 16.35 -7.43 9.01
N THR A 47 15.85 -6.67 8.03
CA THR A 47 15.38 -7.22 6.75
C THR A 47 16.54 -7.74 5.90
N VAL A 48 17.63 -6.99 5.75
CA VAL A 48 18.83 -7.44 5.02
C VAL A 48 19.36 -8.74 5.60
N ARG A 49 19.49 -8.83 6.93
CA ARG A 49 19.89 -10.07 7.62
C ARG A 49 18.95 -11.22 7.32
N ARG A 50 17.62 -10.99 7.50
CA ARG A 50 16.59 -12.02 7.29
C ARG A 50 16.62 -12.56 5.87
N VAL A 51 16.62 -11.70 4.84
CA VAL A 51 16.59 -12.18 3.46
C VAL A 51 17.88 -12.88 3.06
N ARG A 52 19.03 -12.45 3.60
CA ARG A 52 20.32 -13.09 3.37
C ARG A 52 20.38 -14.50 4.00
N GLU A 53 19.82 -14.67 5.19
CA GLU A 53 19.85 -15.94 5.92
C GLU A 53 18.80 -16.94 5.43
N ASN A 54 17.64 -16.47 4.99
CA ASN A 54 16.49 -17.35 4.76
C ASN A 54 16.06 -17.46 3.29
N SER A 55 16.40 -16.48 2.42
CA SER A 55 16.06 -16.54 1.00
C SER A 55 17.23 -17.05 0.17
N PRO A 56 17.10 -18.22 -0.49
CA PRO A 56 18.15 -18.70 -1.41
C PRO A 56 18.49 -17.74 -2.54
N PHE A 57 17.53 -16.90 -2.94
CA PHE A 57 17.74 -15.87 -3.98
C PHE A 57 18.62 -14.74 -3.45
N TYR A 58 18.22 -14.11 -2.34
CA TYR A 58 18.94 -12.97 -1.78
C TYR A 58 20.29 -13.36 -1.18
N CYS A 59 20.40 -14.57 -0.62
CA CYS A 59 21.71 -15.10 -0.18
C CYS A 59 22.73 -15.00 -1.32
N ARG A 60 22.43 -15.58 -2.47
CA ARG A 60 23.32 -15.55 -3.63
C ARG A 60 23.52 -14.14 -4.21
N LEU A 61 22.46 -13.32 -4.19
CA LEU A 61 22.52 -11.96 -4.72
C LEU A 61 23.47 -11.09 -3.90
N PHE A 62 23.33 -11.13 -2.58
CA PHE A 62 24.15 -10.35 -1.65
C PHE A 62 25.60 -10.88 -1.52
N GLU A 63 25.79 -12.21 -1.59
CA GLU A 63 27.14 -12.80 -1.67
C GLU A 63 27.91 -12.29 -2.90
N ARG A 64 27.27 -12.20 -4.06
CA ARG A 64 27.88 -11.66 -5.29
C ARG A 64 28.20 -10.18 -5.21
N ALA A 65 27.35 -9.43 -4.52
CA ALA A 65 27.55 -7.99 -4.30
C ALA A 65 28.55 -7.70 -3.17
N GLY A 66 28.86 -8.70 -2.32
CA GLY A 66 29.72 -8.52 -1.17
C GLY A 66 29.12 -7.65 -0.07
N VAL A 67 27.77 -7.62 0.05
CA VAL A 67 27.04 -6.76 0.98
C VAL A 67 26.36 -7.56 2.08
N THR A 68 26.42 -7.04 3.30
CA THR A 68 25.82 -7.60 4.51
C THR A 68 25.06 -6.52 5.27
N GLU A 69 24.31 -6.91 6.29
CA GLU A 69 23.64 -5.95 7.18
C GLU A 69 24.63 -5.02 7.92
N ALA A 70 25.89 -5.43 8.10
CA ALA A 70 26.92 -4.61 8.74
C ALA A 70 27.38 -3.43 7.87
N ASP A 71 27.11 -3.47 6.57
CA ASP A 71 27.46 -2.41 5.63
C ASP A 71 26.39 -1.31 5.60
N ILE A 72 25.24 -1.53 6.24
CA ILE A 72 24.12 -0.62 6.31
C ILE A 72 24.21 0.19 7.61
N LEU A 73 24.82 1.37 7.54
CA LEU A 73 25.04 2.25 8.68
C LEU A 73 24.06 3.43 8.73
N SER A 74 23.41 3.71 7.60
CA SER A 74 22.39 4.74 7.42
C SER A 74 21.31 4.27 6.45
N LEU A 75 20.17 4.97 6.37
CA LEU A 75 19.12 4.68 5.37
C LEU A 75 19.62 4.88 3.93
N ALA A 76 20.55 5.81 3.71
CA ALA A 76 21.15 6.04 2.39
C ALA A 76 22.02 4.86 1.90
N ASP A 77 22.48 4.00 2.81
CA ASP A 77 23.27 2.83 2.43
C ASP A 77 22.44 1.74 1.73
N ILE A 78 21.14 1.93 1.60
CA ILE A 78 20.27 1.10 0.77
C ILE A 78 20.76 1.06 -0.68
N ALA A 79 21.34 2.14 -1.17
CA ALA A 79 21.94 2.23 -2.50
C ALA A 79 23.11 1.24 -2.75
N LYS A 80 23.63 0.58 -1.69
CA LYS A 80 24.61 -0.50 -1.81
C LYS A 80 23.99 -1.85 -2.15
N LEU A 81 22.67 -1.99 -1.93
CA LEU A 81 21.96 -3.24 -2.18
C LEU A 81 21.73 -3.43 -3.68
N PRO A 82 21.95 -4.63 -4.21
CA PRO A 82 21.64 -4.91 -5.62
C PRO A 82 20.13 -4.95 -5.85
N PHE A 83 19.70 -4.46 -7.02
CA PHE A 83 18.28 -4.46 -7.40
C PHE A 83 17.72 -5.88 -7.62
N THR A 84 16.42 -6.00 -7.33
CA THR A 84 15.59 -7.13 -7.74
C THR A 84 14.72 -6.68 -8.91
N PHE A 85 14.81 -7.39 -10.03
CA PHE A 85 14.10 -7.04 -11.25
C PHE A 85 12.78 -7.83 -11.38
N PRO A 86 11.80 -7.31 -12.15
CA PRO A 86 10.55 -8.02 -12.41
C PRO A 86 10.74 -9.45 -12.94
N ALA A 87 11.83 -9.71 -13.66
CA ALA A 87 12.17 -11.05 -14.17
C ALA A 87 12.50 -12.05 -13.04
N ASP A 88 13.05 -11.58 -11.93
CA ASP A 88 13.40 -12.42 -10.77
C ASP A 88 12.16 -12.95 -10.04
N LEU A 89 11.04 -12.21 -10.14
CA LEU A 89 9.74 -12.60 -9.59
C LEU A 89 9.00 -13.61 -10.47
N SER A 90 9.55 -13.93 -11.64
CA SER A 90 8.97 -14.86 -12.62
C SER A 90 9.53 -16.26 -12.39
N GLY A 91 8.72 -17.29 -12.56
CA GLY A 91 9.15 -18.68 -12.42
C GLY A 91 9.11 -19.21 -10.99
N THR A 92 10.25 -19.58 -10.42
CA THR A 92 10.34 -20.18 -9.07
C THR A 92 10.41 -19.13 -7.99
N SER A 93 9.32 -18.41 -7.72
CA SER A 93 9.23 -17.42 -6.65
C SER A 93 9.48 -18.00 -5.24
N TYR A 94 9.51 -19.33 -5.09
CA TYR A 94 9.87 -20.01 -3.82
C TYR A 94 11.29 -19.70 -3.34
N SER A 95 12.22 -19.40 -4.24
CA SER A 95 13.58 -19.03 -3.85
C SER A 95 13.68 -17.66 -3.17
N LEU A 96 12.62 -16.87 -3.27
CA LEU A 96 12.50 -15.55 -2.64
C LEU A 96 11.89 -15.63 -1.23
N LEU A 97 11.28 -16.78 -0.84
CA LEU A 97 10.69 -16.94 0.48
C LEU A 97 11.74 -16.85 1.58
N CYS A 98 11.38 -16.14 2.63
CA CYS A 98 12.14 -15.96 3.86
C CYS A 98 11.53 -16.73 5.05
N THR A 99 10.38 -17.37 4.84
CA THR A 99 9.64 -18.14 5.84
C THR A 99 9.34 -19.54 5.33
N SER A 100 8.90 -20.43 6.23
CA SER A 100 8.35 -21.73 5.84
C SER A 100 7.08 -21.55 4.99
N GLN A 101 6.86 -22.46 4.04
CA GLN A 101 5.62 -22.45 3.25
C GLN A 101 4.36 -22.60 4.11
N SER A 102 4.46 -23.20 5.30
CA SER A 102 3.36 -23.31 6.25
C SER A 102 2.96 -21.96 6.89
N GLU A 103 3.83 -20.97 6.84
CA GLU A 103 3.59 -19.61 7.34
C GLU A 103 3.04 -18.66 6.27
N VAL A 104 2.95 -19.14 5.03
CA VAL A 104 2.35 -18.39 3.92
C VAL A 104 0.84 -18.42 4.08
N GLU A 105 0.25 -17.30 4.47
CA GLU A 105 -1.20 -17.13 4.58
C GLU A 105 -1.85 -16.91 3.20
N LYS A 106 -1.23 -16.05 2.38
CA LYS A 106 -1.80 -15.66 1.11
C LYS A 106 -0.78 -15.61 -0.03
N PRO A 107 -0.84 -16.55 -0.97
CA PRO A 107 -0.17 -16.40 -2.27
C PRO A 107 -1.02 -15.53 -3.20
N VAL A 108 -0.43 -14.49 -3.78
CA VAL A 108 -1.08 -13.66 -4.79
C VAL A 108 -0.38 -13.85 -6.13
N THR A 109 -1.13 -14.33 -7.13
CA THR A 109 -0.62 -14.50 -8.49
C THR A 109 -1.24 -13.43 -9.38
N PHE A 110 -0.41 -12.70 -10.11
CA PHE A 110 -0.84 -11.68 -11.05
C PHE A 110 -0.02 -11.76 -12.34
N TYR A 111 -0.57 -11.16 -13.40
CA TYR A 111 0.13 -11.02 -14.65
C TYR A 111 0.75 -9.64 -14.72
N SER A 112 2.02 -9.54 -15.12
CA SER A 112 2.58 -8.23 -15.43
C SER A 112 1.77 -7.61 -16.58
N SER A 113 1.48 -6.32 -16.46
CA SER A 113 0.83 -5.55 -17.53
C SER A 113 1.69 -5.41 -18.80
N GLY A 114 2.95 -5.85 -18.74
CA GLY A 114 3.88 -5.87 -19.87
C GLY A 114 3.60 -6.99 -20.87
N SER A 115 4.05 -6.80 -22.09
CA SER A 115 3.85 -7.68 -23.27
C SER A 115 4.29 -9.13 -23.12
N THR A 116 4.97 -9.50 -22.04
CA THR A 116 5.52 -10.85 -21.84
C THR A 116 4.55 -11.83 -21.17
N GLY A 117 3.43 -11.34 -20.59
CA GLY A 117 2.41 -12.19 -19.97
C GLY A 117 2.91 -13.12 -18.85
N THR A 118 4.10 -12.90 -18.32
CA THR A 118 4.71 -13.81 -17.34
C THR A 118 4.01 -13.64 -15.99
N LYS A 119 3.59 -14.78 -15.42
CA LYS A 119 2.98 -14.80 -14.08
C LYS A 119 4.03 -14.50 -13.02
N LYS A 120 3.75 -13.52 -12.17
CA LYS A 120 4.47 -13.26 -10.93
C LYS A 120 3.66 -13.79 -9.75
N ARG A 121 4.34 -14.22 -8.70
CA ARG A 121 3.68 -14.68 -7.48
C ARG A 121 4.39 -14.08 -6.28
N ILE A 122 3.61 -13.37 -5.47
CA ILE A 122 4.04 -12.76 -4.21
C ILE A 122 3.37 -13.52 -3.06
N TYR A 123 4.10 -13.69 -1.98
CA TYR A 123 3.64 -14.41 -0.79
C TYR A 123 3.56 -13.45 0.39
N PHE A 124 2.53 -13.64 1.19
CA PHE A 124 2.28 -12.85 2.39
C PHE A 124 2.06 -13.78 3.58
N SER A 125 2.72 -13.49 4.69
CA SER A 125 2.37 -14.03 6.00
C SER A 125 1.18 -13.25 6.59
N MET A 126 0.60 -13.76 7.69
CA MET A 126 -0.42 -13.01 8.42
C MET A 126 0.15 -11.69 8.98
N ALA A 127 1.41 -11.70 9.42
CA ALA A 127 2.08 -10.51 9.91
C ALA A 127 2.26 -9.45 8.80
N ASP A 128 2.59 -9.88 7.57
CA ASP A 128 2.67 -8.95 6.42
C ASP A 128 1.32 -8.32 6.12
N ILE A 129 0.24 -9.13 6.11
CA ILE A 129 -1.13 -8.65 5.89
C ILE A 129 -1.51 -7.63 6.97
N GLN A 130 -1.19 -7.91 8.24
CA GLN A 130 -1.52 -6.99 9.33
C GLN A 130 -0.83 -5.64 9.18
N LYS A 131 0.44 -5.60 8.79
CA LYS A 131 1.17 -4.34 8.53
C LYS A 131 0.53 -3.50 7.43
N ILE A 132 0.09 -4.15 6.36
CA ILE A 132 -0.64 -3.48 5.26
C ILE A 132 -1.95 -2.87 5.78
N LEU A 133 -2.68 -3.66 6.59
CA LEU A 133 -3.96 -3.23 7.18
C LEU A 133 -3.79 -2.09 8.19
N ASP A 134 -2.65 -2.00 8.85
CA ASP A 134 -2.34 -0.91 9.78
C ASP A 134 -2.14 0.43 9.07
N PHE A 135 -1.59 0.42 7.86
CA PHE A 135 -1.31 1.64 7.10
C PHE A 135 -2.54 2.19 6.36
N LEU A 136 -3.28 1.34 5.66
CA LEU A 136 -4.28 1.75 4.66
C LEU A 136 -5.40 2.63 5.23
N PRO A 137 -6.05 2.29 6.36
CA PRO A 137 -7.03 3.17 6.99
C PRO A 137 -6.45 4.49 7.50
N ARG A 138 -5.18 4.49 7.90
CA ARG A 138 -4.48 5.71 8.35
C ARG A 138 -4.26 6.68 7.18
N GLY A 139 -3.85 6.15 6.03
CA GLY A 139 -3.77 6.92 4.80
C GLY A 139 -5.12 7.53 4.42
N MET A 140 -6.20 6.76 4.48
CA MET A 140 -7.55 7.29 4.22
C MET A 140 -7.95 8.38 5.22
N ASN A 141 -7.61 8.24 6.49
CA ASN A 141 -7.94 9.21 7.55
C ASN A 141 -7.26 10.59 7.37
N THR A 142 -6.28 10.70 6.49
CA THR A 142 -5.70 12.02 6.13
C THR A 142 -6.64 12.86 5.26
N VAL A 143 -7.60 12.20 4.61
CA VAL A 143 -8.50 12.79 3.62
C VAL A 143 -9.96 12.84 4.10
N ILE A 144 -10.37 11.85 4.92
CA ILE A 144 -11.75 11.70 5.41
C ILE A 144 -11.82 11.75 6.93
N ASP A 145 -12.98 12.10 7.48
CA ASP A 145 -13.23 11.99 8.93
C ASP A 145 -13.56 10.53 9.28
N ARG A 146 -12.65 9.90 10.03
CA ARG A 146 -12.74 8.50 10.44
C ARG A 146 -14.06 8.20 11.17
N ASP A 147 -14.45 9.08 12.10
CA ASP A 147 -15.55 8.82 13.03
C ASP A 147 -16.92 8.84 12.31
N GLU A 148 -16.99 9.46 11.13
CA GLU A 148 -18.16 9.52 10.27
C GLU A 148 -18.06 8.62 9.05
N ALA A 149 -16.91 8.01 8.78
CA ALA A 149 -16.64 7.27 7.55
C ALA A 149 -17.43 5.96 7.46
N ARG A 150 -18.22 5.84 6.40
CA ARG A 150 -18.96 4.64 5.96
C ARG A 150 -18.50 4.29 4.55
N VAL A 151 -17.64 3.28 4.47
CA VAL A 151 -16.84 2.98 3.28
C VAL A 151 -17.40 1.77 2.54
N LEU A 152 -17.67 1.90 1.26
CA LEU A 152 -17.94 0.79 0.35
C LEU A 152 -16.68 0.51 -0.50
N VAL A 153 -16.19 -0.73 -0.40
CA VAL A 153 -14.92 -1.16 -1.01
C VAL A 153 -15.18 -1.94 -2.28
N PHE A 154 -14.67 -1.43 -3.42
CA PHE A 154 -14.75 -2.02 -4.75
C PHE A 154 -13.44 -2.70 -5.12
N LEU A 155 -13.12 -3.80 -4.47
CA LEU A 155 -11.95 -4.62 -4.75
C LEU A 155 -12.35 -6.08 -4.86
N GLN A 156 -11.51 -6.89 -5.53
CA GLN A 156 -11.80 -8.30 -5.68
C GLN A 156 -12.13 -8.96 -4.33
N ASN A 157 -13.31 -9.56 -4.27
CA ASN A 157 -13.87 -10.11 -3.04
C ASN A 157 -14.43 -11.53 -3.24
N SER A 158 -13.74 -12.38 -3.98
CA SER A 158 -14.20 -13.75 -4.24
C SER A 158 -14.54 -14.49 -2.95
N GLN A 159 -15.82 -14.79 -2.74
CA GLN A 159 -16.35 -15.55 -1.61
C GLN A 159 -16.01 -14.99 -0.21
N GLY A 160 -15.91 -13.66 -0.06
CA GLY A 160 -15.62 -13.04 1.23
C GLY A 160 -14.18 -13.23 1.73
N ARG A 161 -13.27 -13.69 0.87
CA ARG A 161 -11.85 -13.92 1.20
C ARG A 161 -10.88 -13.09 0.37
N GLY A 162 -11.41 -12.16 -0.44
CA GLY A 162 -10.60 -11.26 -1.27
C GLY A 162 -9.97 -10.13 -0.48
N ILE A 163 -9.16 -9.33 -1.19
CA ILE A 163 -8.53 -8.12 -0.62
C ILE A 163 -9.59 -7.12 -0.15
N GLY A 164 -10.74 -7.05 -0.82
CA GLY A 164 -11.85 -6.18 -0.42
C GLY A 164 -12.36 -6.48 0.98
N SER A 165 -12.60 -7.76 1.31
CA SER A 165 -13.05 -8.17 2.66
C SER A 165 -12.00 -7.91 3.72
N ILE A 166 -10.73 -8.15 3.40
CA ILE A 166 -9.61 -7.90 4.31
C ILE A 166 -9.55 -6.40 4.63
N LEU A 167 -9.65 -5.53 3.62
CA LEU A 167 -9.66 -4.09 3.81
C LEU A 167 -10.90 -3.63 4.58
N ALA A 168 -12.11 -4.06 4.20
CA ALA A 168 -13.33 -3.67 4.91
C ALA A 168 -13.25 -4.01 6.41
N LYS A 169 -12.67 -5.16 6.76
CA LYS A 169 -12.42 -5.52 8.15
C LYS A 169 -11.43 -4.58 8.82
N SER A 170 -10.32 -4.23 8.17
CA SER A 170 -9.33 -3.32 8.76
C SER A 170 -9.90 -1.93 9.00
N LEU A 171 -10.80 -1.45 8.14
CA LEU A 171 -11.52 -0.20 8.35
C LEU A 171 -12.35 -0.26 9.65
N VAL A 172 -13.04 -1.37 9.89
CA VAL A 172 -13.81 -1.58 11.13
C VAL A 172 -12.89 -1.64 12.35
N ASP A 173 -11.77 -2.37 12.26
CA ASP A 173 -10.79 -2.46 13.34
C ASP A 173 -10.15 -1.08 13.65
N PHE A 174 -10.10 -0.19 12.67
CA PHE A 174 -9.63 1.20 12.81
C PHE A 174 -10.70 2.17 13.33
N GLY A 175 -11.96 1.73 13.44
CA GLY A 175 -13.09 2.53 13.94
C GLY A 175 -13.96 3.19 12.89
N MET A 176 -13.81 2.84 11.62
CA MET A 176 -14.71 3.20 10.52
C MET A 176 -15.80 2.13 10.35
N GLN A 177 -16.75 2.36 9.45
CA GLN A 177 -17.66 1.31 8.99
C GLN A 177 -17.26 0.89 7.57
N GLY A 178 -17.23 -0.42 7.30
CA GLY A 178 -16.77 -0.95 6.02
C GLY A 178 -17.64 -2.06 5.46
N TRP A 179 -17.97 -1.97 4.18
CA TRP A 179 -18.68 -2.99 3.39
C TRP A 179 -17.92 -3.27 2.11
N THR A 180 -18.28 -4.34 1.42
CA THR A 180 -17.66 -4.71 0.14
C THR A 180 -18.74 -4.82 -0.93
N ALA A 181 -18.47 -4.24 -2.10
CA ALA A 181 -19.16 -4.54 -3.34
C ALA A 181 -18.30 -5.48 -4.19
N ASP A 182 -18.93 -6.41 -4.90
CA ASP A 182 -18.22 -7.21 -5.90
C ASP A 182 -17.98 -6.36 -7.17
N LEU A 183 -16.88 -6.59 -7.86
CA LEU A 183 -16.59 -5.92 -9.13
C LEU A 183 -17.60 -6.27 -10.25
N GLN A 184 -18.42 -7.30 -10.03
CA GLN A 184 -19.48 -7.75 -10.93
C GLN A 184 -20.88 -7.27 -10.49
N ASP A 185 -20.99 -6.58 -9.35
CA ASP A 185 -22.27 -6.05 -8.89
C ASP A 185 -22.87 -5.09 -9.93
N SER A 186 -24.18 -5.14 -10.07
CA SER A 186 -24.88 -4.18 -10.94
C SER A 186 -24.83 -2.78 -10.34
N PRO A 187 -24.92 -1.72 -11.16
CA PRO A 187 -25.00 -0.35 -10.64
C PRO A 187 -26.15 -0.17 -9.65
N GLU A 188 -27.28 -0.84 -9.86
CA GLU A 188 -28.45 -0.82 -8.97
C GLU A 188 -28.15 -1.47 -7.62
N ASP A 189 -27.37 -2.58 -7.60
CA ASP A 189 -26.94 -3.20 -6.35
C ASP A 189 -25.97 -2.31 -5.59
N ILE A 190 -25.05 -1.65 -6.30
CA ILE A 190 -24.12 -0.67 -5.73
C ILE A 190 -24.90 0.52 -5.15
N TRP A 191 -25.89 1.03 -5.87
CA TRP A 191 -26.76 2.11 -5.41
C TRP A 191 -27.53 1.72 -4.14
N ARG A 192 -28.15 0.53 -4.14
CA ARG A 192 -28.85 0.00 -3.00
C ARG A 192 -27.93 -0.09 -1.77
N GLN A 193 -26.77 -0.71 -1.90
CA GLN A 193 -25.80 -0.82 -0.80
C GLN A 193 -25.34 0.57 -0.29
N THR A 194 -25.10 1.51 -1.22
CA THR A 194 -24.70 2.87 -0.86
C THR A 194 -25.78 3.59 -0.05
N THR A 195 -27.04 3.46 -0.44
CA THR A 195 -28.16 4.15 0.21
C THR A 195 -28.59 3.46 1.51
N GLU A 196 -28.71 2.12 1.53
CA GLU A 196 -29.13 1.36 2.71
C GLU A 196 -28.16 1.50 3.88
N HIS A 197 -26.85 1.55 3.60
CA HIS A 197 -25.82 1.71 4.64
C HIS A 197 -25.43 3.18 4.88
N GLY A 198 -26.00 4.12 4.13
CA GLY A 198 -25.64 5.54 4.19
C GLY A 198 -24.17 5.75 3.91
N VAL A 199 -23.61 5.00 2.94
CA VAL A 199 -22.21 5.09 2.55
C VAL A 199 -21.87 6.50 2.09
N ASN A 200 -20.75 7.03 2.58
CA ASN A 200 -20.26 8.36 2.22
C ASN A 200 -18.80 8.35 1.72
N VAL A 201 -18.21 7.18 1.57
CA VAL A 201 -16.89 7.00 0.96
C VAL A 201 -16.91 5.78 0.05
N TRP A 202 -16.47 5.92 -1.19
CA TRP A 202 -16.19 4.81 -2.08
C TRP A 202 -14.67 4.62 -2.18
N PHE A 203 -14.21 3.37 -2.14
CA PHE A 203 -12.79 3.03 -2.30
C PHE A 203 -12.60 1.84 -3.24
N GLY A 204 -11.82 1.98 -4.29
CA GLY A 204 -11.40 0.81 -5.05
C GLY A 204 -11.13 1.03 -6.54
N ASP A 205 -11.49 0.01 -7.34
CA ASP A 205 -11.18 -0.03 -8.77
C ASP A 205 -11.79 1.15 -9.53
N ALA A 206 -10.91 1.95 -10.12
CA ALA A 206 -11.29 3.19 -10.80
C ALA A 206 -12.28 2.97 -11.96
N ILE A 207 -12.13 1.86 -12.70
CA ILE A 207 -12.98 1.56 -13.85
C ILE A 207 -14.38 1.17 -13.38
N THR A 208 -14.48 0.34 -12.34
CA THR A 208 -15.77 -0.08 -11.76
C THR A 208 -16.51 1.12 -11.20
N ILE A 209 -15.84 1.97 -10.40
CA ILE A 209 -16.40 3.19 -9.83
C ILE A 209 -16.87 4.15 -10.94
N TYR A 210 -16.05 4.38 -11.95
CA TYR A 210 -16.39 5.26 -13.07
C TYR A 210 -17.60 4.76 -13.87
N ARG A 211 -17.66 3.46 -14.16
CA ARG A 211 -18.79 2.85 -14.88
C ARG A 211 -20.08 2.94 -14.08
N ALA A 212 -20.03 2.58 -12.79
CA ALA A 212 -21.19 2.70 -11.90
C ALA A 212 -21.68 4.15 -11.85
N THR A 213 -20.78 5.11 -11.65
CA THR A 213 -21.12 6.55 -11.65
C THR A 213 -21.82 6.98 -12.93
N LYS A 214 -21.30 6.58 -14.11
CA LYS A 214 -21.90 6.96 -15.40
C LYS A 214 -23.33 6.47 -15.59
N ILE A 215 -23.63 5.28 -15.08
CA ILE A 215 -24.97 4.70 -15.19
C ILE A 215 -25.90 5.35 -14.17
N LEU A 216 -25.47 5.39 -12.90
CA LEU A 216 -26.28 5.94 -11.81
C LEU A 216 -26.61 7.43 -11.98
N ALA A 217 -25.71 8.22 -12.55
CA ALA A 217 -25.93 9.65 -12.81
C ALA A 217 -27.05 9.93 -13.84
N GLN A 218 -27.52 8.93 -14.58
CA GLN A 218 -28.65 9.08 -15.50
C GLN A 218 -30.01 9.03 -14.79
N GLU A 219 -30.06 8.39 -13.62
CA GLU A 219 -31.31 8.11 -12.90
C GLU A 219 -31.36 8.78 -11.52
N HIS A 220 -30.20 9.16 -10.95
CA HIS A 220 -30.08 9.64 -9.59
C HIS A 220 -29.27 10.93 -9.50
N ASP A 221 -29.66 11.82 -8.59
CA ASP A 221 -28.83 12.96 -8.16
C ASP A 221 -27.79 12.47 -7.16
N LEU A 222 -26.60 12.15 -7.66
CA LEU A 222 -25.51 11.58 -6.85
C LEU A 222 -24.97 12.58 -5.81
N ARG A 223 -25.09 13.89 -6.05
CA ARG A 223 -24.67 14.94 -5.11
C ARG A 223 -25.51 14.94 -3.84
N SER A 224 -26.76 14.51 -3.95
CA SER A 224 -27.68 14.45 -2.80
C SER A 224 -27.24 13.48 -1.69
N LEU A 225 -26.35 12.54 -2.01
CA LEU A 225 -25.82 11.58 -1.02
C LEU A 225 -24.79 12.21 -0.07
N GLY A 226 -24.22 13.37 -0.39
CA GLY A 226 -23.25 14.03 0.48
C GLY A 226 -21.98 13.21 0.71
N MET A 227 -21.43 12.62 -0.35
CA MET A 227 -20.18 11.84 -0.26
C MET A 227 -19.03 12.70 0.28
N GLN A 228 -18.22 12.13 1.17
CA GLN A 228 -16.99 12.78 1.65
C GLN A 228 -15.87 12.67 0.62
N CYS A 229 -15.68 11.47 0.09
CA CYS A 229 -14.59 11.19 -0.83
C CYS A 229 -14.83 9.94 -1.68
N ILE A 230 -14.25 9.94 -2.87
CA ILE A 230 -14.08 8.76 -3.70
C ILE A 230 -12.59 8.48 -3.86
N PHE A 231 -12.11 7.36 -3.33
CA PHE A 231 -10.74 6.89 -3.53
C PHE A 231 -10.70 5.92 -4.70
N ILE A 232 -9.90 6.24 -5.71
CA ILE A 232 -9.71 5.39 -6.90
C ILE A 232 -8.28 4.85 -6.99
N THR A 233 -8.17 3.60 -7.43
CA THR A 233 -6.89 2.87 -7.48
C THR A 233 -6.86 1.86 -8.63
N MET A 234 -5.81 1.07 -8.73
CA MET A 234 -5.59 -0.10 -9.59
C MET A 234 -5.35 0.16 -11.08
N SER A 235 -5.47 1.37 -11.57
CA SER A 235 -5.32 1.69 -12.99
C SER A 235 -4.50 2.96 -13.20
N ASN A 236 -4.01 3.15 -14.41
CA ASN A 236 -3.59 4.49 -14.82
C ASN A 236 -4.85 5.36 -14.95
N ILE A 237 -4.94 6.39 -14.11
CA ILE A 237 -6.13 7.20 -13.95
C ILE A 237 -5.95 8.53 -14.71
N PRO A 238 -6.63 8.73 -15.85
CA PRO A 238 -6.56 10.00 -16.56
C PRO A 238 -7.27 11.11 -15.79
N GLN A 239 -6.73 12.32 -15.84
CA GLN A 239 -7.31 13.50 -15.17
C GLN A 239 -8.79 13.71 -15.50
N SER A 240 -9.19 13.46 -16.74
CA SER A 240 -10.59 13.56 -17.17
C SER A 240 -11.55 12.62 -16.43
N MET A 241 -11.06 11.48 -15.92
CA MET A 241 -11.87 10.59 -15.07
C MET A 241 -12.04 11.20 -13.67
N ILE A 242 -10.98 11.75 -13.11
CA ILE A 242 -11.00 12.44 -11.80
C ILE A 242 -11.97 13.62 -11.86
N ASP A 243 -11.84 14.47 -12.88
CA ASP A 243 -12.67 15.64 -13.09
C ASP A 243 -14.16 15.25 -13.22
N TYR A 244 -14.46 14.24 -14.02
CA TYR A 244 -15.83 13.74 -14.19
C TYR A 244 -16.43 13.22 -12.87
N LEU A 245 -15.70 12.43 -12.10
CA LEU A 245 -16.15 11.94 -10.80
C LEU A 245 -16.37 13.10 -9.83
N HIS A 246 -15.42 14.03 -9.75
CA HIS A 246 -15.51 15.21 -8.90
C HIS A 246 -16.76 16.07 -9.26
N GLU A 247 -16.96 16.36 -10.52
CA GLU A 247 -18.11 17.14 -10.99
C GLU A 247 -19.45 16.43 -10.72
N THR A 248 -19.48 15.11 -10.93
CA THR A 248 -20.72 14.33 -10.80
C THR A 248 -21.14 14.16 -9.34
N TRP A 249 -20.20 13.86 -8.46
CA TRP A 249 -20.49 13.60 -7.04
C TRP A 249 -20.44 14.86 -6.17
N GLY A 250 -19.74 15.89 -6.60
CA GLY A 250 -19.53 17.12 -5.83
C GLY A 250 -18.66 16.92 -4.59
N CYS A 251 -17.83 15.88 -4.56
CA CYS A 251 -16.93 15.55 -3.48
C CYS A 251 -15.47 15.46 -3.98
N ARG A 252 -14.54 15.31 -3.04
CA ARG A 252 -13.14 15.02 -3.37
C ARG A 252 -13.02 13.66 -4.07
N VAL A 253 -12.16 13.60 -5.07
CA VAL A 253 -11.66 12.36 -5.65
C VAL A 253 -10.18 12.24 -5.31
N SER A 254 -9.82 11.21 -4.58
CA SER A 254 -8.47 10.95 -4.12
C SER A 254 -7.91 9.73 -4.84
N THR A 255 -6.63 9.77 -5.16
CA THR A 255 -5.97 8.65 -5.81
C THR A 255 -5.10 7.89 -4.81
N HIS A 256 -5.09 6.58 -4.97
CA HIS A 256 -4.26 5.69 -4.17
C HIS A 256 -3.32 4.93 -5.10
N TYR A 257 -2.03 4.94 -4.78
CA TYR A 257 -1.01 4.20 -5.51
C TYR A 257 -0.56 2.97 -4.71
N GLY A 258 -0.45 1.85 -5.38
CA GLY A 258 0.03 0.62 -4.79
C GLY A 258 0.42 -0.42 -5.83
N LEU A 259 1.30 -1.31 -5.43
CA LEU A 259 1.76 -2.46 -6.21
C LEU A 259 1.54 -3.73 -5.39
N THR A 260 1.33 -4.87 -6.05
CA THR A 260 1.26 -6.16 -5.34
C THR A 260 2.56 -6.42 -4.59
N GLU A 261 3.68 -6.03 -5.20
CA GLU A 261 5.02 -6.14 -4.64
C GLU A 261 5.21 -5.29 -3.38
N SER A 262 4.54 -4.13 -3.25
CA SER A 262 4.59 -3.28 -2.04
C SER A 262 3.58 -3.69 -0.97
N GLY A 263 2.68 -4.64 -1.25
CA GLY A 263 1.63 -5.04 -0.32
C GLY A 263 0.29 -4.33 -0.58
N TRP A 264 -0.03 -4.02 -1.83
CA TRP A 264 -1.27 -3.40 -2.35
C TRP A 264 -1.46 -1.92 -2.00
N GLY A 265 -1.02 -1.46 -0.82
CA GLY A 265 -1.11 -0.07 -0.40
C GLY A 265 0.28 0.52 -0.23
N LEU A 266 0.57 1.63 -0.90
CA LEU A 266 1.86 2.30 -0.77
C LEU A 266 1.70 3.78 -0.47
N ALA A 267 0.81 4.47 -1.22
CA ALA A 267 0.76 5.92 -1.15
C ALA A 267 -0.63 6.48 -1.44
N VAL A 268 -0.90 7.62 -0.85
CA VAL A 268 -2.15 8.39 -1.04
C VAL A 268 -1.79 9.81 -1.47
N ASP A 269 -2.64 10.41 -2.31
CA ASP A 269 -2.50 11.83 -2.62
C ASP A 269 -2.95 12.71 -1.43
N CYS A 270 -2.55 13.96 -1.43
CA CYS A 270 -2.97 14.93 -0.42
C CYS A 270 -3.39 16.26 -1.06
N ASP A 271 -4.08 17.11 -0.25
CA ASP A 271 -4.53 18.42 -0.71
C ASP A 271 -3.46 19.51 -0.64
N THR A 272 -2.37 19.26 0.08
CA THR A 272 -1.40 20.29 0.44
C THR A 272 -0.19 20.34 -0.48
N CYS A 273 0.07 19.26 -1.24
CA CYS A 273 1.18 19.21 -2.17
C CYS A 273 0.83 18.35 -3.40
N PRO A 274 1.39 18.65 -4.57
CA PRO A 274 1.28 17.75 -5.72
C PRO A 274 2.07 16.48 -5.47
N GLY A 275 1.46 15.31 -5.72
CA GLY A 275 2.11 14.00 -5.60
C GLY A 275 1.50 13.12 -4.52
N TYR A 276 2.27 12.11 -4.14
CA TYR A 276 1.85 11.08 -3.20
C TYR A 276 2.67 11.12 -1.93
N HIS A 277 2.00 10.97 -0.78
CA HIS A 277 2.63 10.58 0.46
C HIS A 277 2.65 9.06 0.57
N TYR A 278 3.81 8.47 0.75
CA TYR A 278 3.95 7.02 0.84
C TYR A 278 4.15 6.54 2.29
N ASP A 279 4.00 5.25 2.48
CA ASP A 279 4.27 4.58 3.75
C ASP A 279 5.78 4.49 4.02
N GLU A 280 6.32 5.55 4.58
CA GLU A 280 7.74 5.64 4.91
C GLU A 280 8.17 4.68 6.03
N LEU A 281 7.23 4.22 6.86
CA LEU A 281 7.57 3.30 7.94
C LEU A 281 7.96 1.91 7.43
N ASP A 282 7.29 1.45 6.39
CA ASP A 282 7.49 0.09 5.86
C ASP A 282 8.27 0.05 4.54
N HIS A 283 8.50 1.23 3.93
CA HIS A 283 9.14 1.33 2.62
C HIS A 283 10.23 2.40 2.59
N ILE A 284 11.25 2.15 1.76
CA ILE A 284 12.19 3.15 1.29
C ILE A 284 12.00 3.30 -0.22
N VAL A 285 11.85 4.54 -0.66
CA VAL A 285 11.69 4.90 -2.07
C VAL A 285 12.96 5.57 -2.54
N GLU A 286 13.55 5.07 -3.62
CA GLU A 286 14.66 5.67 -4.33
C GLU A 286 14.20 6.07 -5.72
N VAL A 287 14.70 7.19 -6.23
CA VAL A 287 14.57 7.57 -7.65
C VAL A 287 15.95 7.46 -8.28
N VAL A 288 16.08 6.58 -9.25
CA VAL A 288 17.38 6.25 -9.84
C VAL A 288 17.44 6.57 -11.34
N ASP A 289 18.61 6.82 -11.83
CA ASP A 289 18.86 6.87 -13.27
C ASP A 289 18.63 5.48 -13.88
N PRO A 290 17.74 5.32 -14.86
CA PRO A 290 17.38 4.01 -15.40
C PRO A 290 18.51 3.32 -16.19
N VAL A 291 19.60 4.03 -16.49
CA VAL A 291 20.75 3.49 -17.23
C VAL A 291 21.89 3.09 -16.29
N THR A 292 22.22 3.97 -15.33
CA THR A 292 23.34 3.75 -14.41
C THR A 292 22.93 3.07 -13.10
N GLY A 293 21.65 3.19 -12.70
CA GLY A 293 21.15 2.74 -11.40
C GLY A 293 21.57 3.64 -10.23
N GLU A 294 22.22 4.77 -10.50
CA GLU A 294 22.62 5.71 -9.46
C GLU A 294 21.43 6.51 -8.94
N VAL A 295 21.39 6.74 -7.62
CA VAL A 295 20.33 7.55 -6.99
C VAL A 295 20.42 8.99 -7.48
N LEU A 296 19.30 9.51 -7.98
CA LEU A 296 19.21 10.86 -8.50
C LEU A 296 18.98 11.88 -7.37
N PRO A 297 19.50 13.10 -7.53
CA PRO A 297 19.18 14.21 -6.64
C PRO A 297 17.68 14.51 -6.62
N GLU A 298 17.20 15.05 -5.50
CA GLU A 298 15.81 15.49 -5.35
C GLU A 298 15.39 16.46 -6.48
N GLY A 299 14.17 16.25 -6.99
CA GLY A 299 13.60 17.06 -8.08
C GLY A 299 13.94 16.57 -9.48
N GLN A 300 14.74 15.52 -9.62
CA GLN A 300 15.01 14.88 -10.92
C GLN A 300 14.05 13.72 -11.17
N GLU A 301 13.67 13.55 -12.43
CA GLU A 301 12.83 12.41 -12.86
C GLU A 301 13.68 11.18 -13.13
N GLY A 302 13.23 10.01 -12.68
CA GLY A 302 13.92 8.75 -12.85
C GLY A 302 13.03 7.53 -12.65
N GLU A 303 13.64 6.36 -12.58
CA GLU A 303 12.95 5.11 -12.26
C GLU A 303 12.76 5.00 -10.75
N VAL A 304 11.53 4.64 -10.33
CA VAL A 304 11.20 4.44 -8.90
C VAL A 304 11.60 3.04 -8.49
N VAL A 305 12.47 2.94 -7.49
CA VAL A 305 12.85 1.70 -6.83
C VAL A 305 12.23 1.67 -5.43
N LEU A 306 11.56 0.56 -5.13
CA LEU A 306 10.90 0.33 -3.85
C LEU A 306 11.59 -0.76 -3.07
N THR A 307 12.00 -0.45 -1.85
CA THR A 307 12.45 -1.47 -0.90
C THR A 307 11.47 -1.55 0.27
N ASN A 308 10.84 -2.71 0.44
CA ASN A 308 10.04 -2.99 1.61
C ASN A 308 10.96 -3.45 2.75
N ILE A 309 10.92 -2.75 3.89
CA ILE A 309 11.78 -3.02 5.06
C ILE A 309 11.04 -3.70 6.21
N ALA A 310 9.77 -3.99 6.07
CA ALA A 310 8.93 -4.52 7.13
C ALA A 310 8.38 -5.91 6.86
N ARG A 311 8.37 -6.39 5.61
CA ARG A 311 7.82 -7.70 5.25
C ARG A 311 8.70 -8.85 5.75
N GLU A 312 8.03 -9.95 6.07
CA GLU A 312 8.67 -11.13 6.68
C GLU A 312 8.70 -12.33 5.74
N CYS A 313 7.67 -12.47 4.91
CA CYS A 313 7.49 -13.65 4.11
C CYS A 313 8.42 -13.69 2.88
N MET A 314 8.65 -12.52 2.26
CA MET A 314 9.35 -12.44 0.98
C MET A 314 9.94 -11.04 0.77
#